data_03d8c72d344c9acf2bd69ab2cbe5fdf0
#
_entry.id   03d8c72d344c9acf2bd69ab2cbe5fdf0
#
_cell.length_a   1.000
_cell.length_b   1.000
_cell.length_c   1.000
_cell.angle_alpha   90.00
_cell.angle_beta   90.00
_cell.angle_gamma   90.00
#
_symmetry.space_group_name_H-M   'P 1'
#
loop_
_entity.id
_entity.type
_entity.pdbx_description
1 polymer ?
#
loop_
_entity_poly.entity_id
_entity_poly.type
_entity_poly.pdbx_seq_one_letter_code
_entity_poly.pdbx_strand_id
1 'polypeptide(L)'
;MTRTTTAPVTHSPGSCPQVGRTAPAPAIDSRGLRKLFGSLVAVDSLDLTIRPGEVVAFLGPNGAGKSTTLDMVLGLTRPDAGTIELLGTSPDQAVQAGRVGVIFQDGGLLDDFTVGETLRVVA
;
A
#
# COMPACT_ATOMS: atom_id res chain seq x y z
N MET A 1 -8.11 10.93 10.50
CA MET A 1 -7.01 11.83 10.12
C MET A 1 -6.63 11.56 8.68
N THR A 2 -6.81 12.53 7.80
CA THR A 2 -6.50 12.39 6.38
C THR A 2 -5.11 12.94 6.13
N ARG A 3 -4.19 12.13 5.64
CA ARG A 3 -2.86 12.58 5.24
C ARG A 3 -2.73 12.60 3.72
N THR A 4 -2.36 13.75 3.19
CA THR A 4 -1.97 13.90 1.79
C THR A 4 -0.45 13.73 1.73
N THR A 5 0.02 12.67 1.09
CA THR A 5 1.47 12.46 0.91
C THR A 5 1.94 13.24 -0.30
N THR A 6 2.53 14.38 -0.05
CA THR A 6 3.27 15.15 -1.06
C THR A 6 4.72 15.20 -0.58
N ALA A 7 5.64 14.50 -1.25
CA ALA A 7 7.11 14.52 -1.17
C ALA A 7 7.78 14.61 0.24
N PRO A 8 9.07 14.37 0.42
CA PRO A 8 9.68 13.94 1.67
C PRO A 8 9.50 14.99 2.78
N VAL A 9 8.78 14.60 3.83
CA VAL A 9 8.75 15.36 5.06
C VAL A 9 10.04 15.06 5.82
N THR A 10 10.92 16.03 5.85
CA THR A 10 12.07 16.01 6.74
C THR A 10 11.58 16.09 8.19
N HIS A 11 11.64 15.00 8.93
CA HIS A 11 11.32 15.02 10.34
C HIS A 11 12.55 15.49 11.12
N SER A 12 12.47 16.65 11.74
CA SER A 12 13.41 17.05 12.78
C SER A 12 13.17 16.22 14.04
N PRO A 13 14.22 15.63 14.66
CA PRO A 13 14.07 14.90 15.90
C PRO A 13 13.90 15.87 17.06
N GLY A 14 12.67 16.12 17.45
CA GLY A 14 12.35 16.66 18.77
C GLY A 14 12.38 15.54 19.78
N SER A 15 13.47 15.42 20.53
CA SER A 15 13.62 14.43 21.58
C SER A 15 12.65 14.69 22.72
N CYS A 16 11.72 13.79 22.89
CA CYS A 16 11.05 13.57 24.17
C CYS A 16 11.15 12.09 24.51
N PRO A 17 11.75 11.67 25.63
CA PRO A 17 11.80 10.27 26.01
C PRO A 17 10.38 9.84 26.44
N GLN A 18 9.65 9.24 25.56
CA GLN A 18 8.40 8.56 25.86
C GLN A 18 8.71 7.18 26.39
N VAL A 19 8.70 7.06 27.71
CA VAL A 19 8.79 5.80 28.42
C VAL A 19 7.57 4.93 28.09
N GLY A 20 7.81 3.78 27.44
CA GLY A 20 6.97 2.61 27.62
C GLY A 20 5.71 2.46 26.78
N ARG A 21 5.56 3.17 25.65
CA ARG A 21 4.54 2.82 24.65
C ARG A 21 5.24 2.25 23.42
N THR A 22 5.24 0.94 23.31
CA THR A 22 5.55 0.28 22.04
C THR A 22 4.53 0.81 21.03
N ALA A 23 4.99 1.65 20.10
CA ALA A 23 4.13 2.13 19.02
C ALA A 23 3.55 0.90 18.29
N PRO A 24 2.26 0.89 17.97
CA PRO A 24 1.69 -0.23 17.23
C PRO A 24 2.44 -0.39 15.90
N ALA A 25 2.65 -1.64 15.49
CA ALA A 25 3.29 -1.95 14.23
C ALA A 25 2.57 -1.22 13.07
N PRO A 26 3.31 -0.71 12.08
CA PRO A 26 2.69 -0.05 10.93
C PRO A 26 1.71 -0.99 10.21
N ALA A 27 0.63 -0.43 9.69
CA ALA A 27 -0.28 -1.17 8.82
C ALA A 27 0.38 -1.46 7.47
N ILE A 28 1.14 -0.49 6.94
CA ILE A 28 1.97 -0.64 5.75
C ILE A 28 3.35 -0.07 6.07
N ASP A 29 4.40 -0.82 5.79
CA ASP A 29 5.78 -0.34 5.82
C ASP A 29 6.50 -0.78 4.55
N SER A 30 6.95 0.18 3.75
CA SER A 30 7.75 -0.07 2.55
C SER A 30 9.01 0.76 2.56
N ARG A 31 10.10 0.16 2.09
CA ARG A 31 11.41 0.80 2.07
C ARG A 31 12.13 0.53 0.75
N GLY A 32 12.58 1.61 0.11
CA GLY A 32 13.32 1.55 -1.13
C GLY A 32 12.57 0.82 -2.25
N LEU A 33 11.24 0.89 -2.24
CA LEU A 33 10.38 0.13 -3.14
C LEU A 33 10.61 0.58 -4.58
N ARG A 34 10.93 -0.36 -5.44
CA ARG A 34 11.22 -0.11 -6.85
C ARG A 34 10.49 -1.09 -7.74
N LYS A 35 9.94 -0.58 -8.82
CA LYS A 35 9.29 -1.40 -9.86
C LYS A 35 9.64 -0.90 -11.25
N LEU A 36 10.04 -1.84 -12.09
CA LEU A 36 10.40 -1.63 -13.49
C LEU A 36 9.45 -2.42 -14.39
N PHE A 37 9.09 -1.83 -15.51
CA PHE A 37 8.45 -2.52 -16.62
C PHE A 37 9.32 -2.31 -17.87
N GLY A 38 10.15 -3.31 -18.19
CA GLY A 38 11.17 -3.15 -19.21
C GLY A 38 12.16 -2.04 -18.85
N SER A 39 12.24 -1.00 -19.69
CA SER A 39 13.08 0.19 -19.45
C SER A 39 12.37 1.29 -18.66
N LEU A 40 11.07 1.13 -18.40
CA LEU A 40 10.27 2.12 -17.66
C LEU A 40 10.39 1.88 -16.16
N VAL A 41 10.86 2.89 -15.44
CA VAL A 41 10.82 2.91 -13.98
C VAL A 41 9.44 3.42 -13.54
N ALA A 42 8.59 2.52 -13.07
CA ALA A 42 7.25 2.87 -12.62
C ALA A 42 7.25 3.41 -11.18
N VAL A 43 8.07 2.83 -10.31
CA VAL A 43 8.28 3.28 -8.92
C VAL A 43 9.77 3.27 -8.65
N ASP A 44 10.30 4.35 -8.09
CA ASP A 44 11.72 4.49 -7.79
C ASP A 44 11.92 4.89 -6.32
N SER A 45 12.49 3.97 -5.54
CA SER A 45 12.90 4.17 -4.14
C SER A 45 11.81 4.78 -3.25
N LEU A 46 10.59 4.25 -3.31
CA LEU A 46 9.49 4.71 -2.48
C LEU A 46 9.59 4.16 -1.05
N ASP A 47 9.63 5.08 -0.10
CA ASP A 47 9.46 4.78 1.31
C ASP A 47 8.06 5.24 1.76
N LEU A 48 7.28 4.33 2.32
CA LEU A 48 5.92 4.63 2.77
C LEU A 48 5.64 3.88 4.07
N THR A 49 5.24 4.62 5.08
CA THR A 49 4.79 4.06 6.35
C THR A 49 3.39 4.58 6.66
N ILE A 50 2.44 3.67 6.81
CA ILE A 50 1.06 3.99 7.20
C ILE A 50 0.77 3.28 8.52
N ARG A 51 0.31 4.04 9.50
CA ARG A 51 -0.04 3.52 10.82
C ARG A 51 -1.51 3.11 10.87
N PRO A 52 -1.88 2.20 11.78
CA PRO A 52 -3.29 1.89 12.01
C PRO A 52 -4.12 3.15 12.29
N GLY A 53 -5.29 3.24 11.67
CA GLY A 53 -6.21 4.37 11.82
C GLY A 53 -5.92 5.58 10.92
N GLU A 54 -4.83 5.57 10.17
CA GLU A 54 -4.55 6.64 9.19
C GLU A 54 -5.33 6.44 7.89
N VAL A 55 -5.74 7.54 7.29
CA VAL A 55 -6.27 7.60 5.93
C VAL A 55 -5.26 8.31 5.06
N VAL A 56 -4.82 7.65 4.00
CA VAL A 56 -3.78 8.16 3.09
C VAL A 56 -4.33 8.24 1.68
N ALA A 57 -4.09 9.37 1.02
CA ALA A 57 -4.42 9.57 -0.38
C ALA A 57 -3.15 9.63 -1.23
N PHE A 58 -3.14 8.87 -2.32
CA PHE A 58 -2.10 8.98 -3.35
C PHE A 58 -2.56 9.98 -4.42
N LEU A 59 -1.89 11.10 -4.47
CA LEU A 59 -2.16 12.17 -5.43
C LEU A 59 -0.98 12.30 -6.40
N GLY A 60 -1.30 12.55 -7.65
CA GLY A 60 -0.31 12.76 -8.69
C GLY A 60 -0.89 12.54 -10.08
N PRO A 61 -0.17 12.94 -11.14
CA PRO A 61 -0.61 12.73 -12.52
C PRO A 61 -0.66 11.24 -12.87
N ASN A 62 -1.39 10.91 -13.93
CA ASN A 62 -1.39 9.56 -14.49
C ASN A 62 0.03 9.16 -14.91
N GLY A 63 0.43 7.94 -14.59
CA GLY A 63 1.79 7.45 -14.83
C GLY A 63 2.81 7.76 -13.72
N ALA A 64 2.38 8.35 -12.60
CA ALA A 64 3.25 8.61 -11.44
C ALA A 64 3.52 7.38 -10.55
N GLY A 65 3.12 6.17 -10.97
CA GLY A 65 3.33 4.93 -10.22
C GLY A 65 2.31 4.66 -9.11
N LYS A 66 1.20 5.41 -9.05
CA LYS A 66 0.15 5.21 -8.04
C LYS A 66 -0.47 3.83 -8.08
N SER A 67 -0.96 3.41 -9.26
CA SER A 67 -1.56 2.10 -9.46
C SER A 67 -0.55 0.98 -9.21
N THR A 68 0.66 1.12 -9.70
CA THR A 68 1.75 0.15 -9.49
C THR A 68 2.08 0.00 -8.01
N THR A 69 2.11 1.09 -7.25
CA THR A 69 2.33 1.05 -5.80
C THR A 69 1.20 0.29 -5.11
N LEU A 70 -0.06 0.57 -5.46
CA LEU A 70 -1.21 -0.15 -4.93
C LEU A 70 -1.20 -1.63 -5.29
N ASP A 71 -0.83 -1.98 -6.52
CA ASP A 71 -0.68 -3.36 -6.95
C ASP A 71 0.37 -4.12 -6.13
N MET A 72 1.46 -3.46 -5.76
CA MET A 72 2.47 -4.04 -4.88
C MET A 72 1.95 -4.20 -3.45
N VAL A 73 1.21 -3.23 -2.92
CA VAL A 73 0.57 -3.31 -1.59
C VAL A 73 -0.44 -4.45 -1.53
N LEU A 74 -1.14 -4.71 -2.62
CA LEU A 74 -2.14 -5.79 -2.72
C LEU A 74 -1.54 -7.16 -3.06
N GLY A 75 -0.22 -7.24 -3.28
CA GLY A 75 0.43 -8.48 -3.67
C GLY A 75 0.16 -8.92 -5.12
N LEU A 76 -0.45 -8.06 -5.94
CA LEU A 76 -0.72 -8.35 -7.35
C LEU A 76 0.55 -8.28 -8.20
N THR A 77 1.52 -7.50 -7.77
CA THR A 77 2.81 -7.32 -8.43
C THR A 77 3.92 -7.32 -7.37
N ARG A 78 5.02 -8.00 -7.67
CA ARG A 78 6.19 -8.00 -6.78
C ARG A 78 7.12 -6.85 -7.13
N PRO A 79 7.70 -6.19 -6.12
CA PRO A 79 8.75 -5.20 -6.36
C PRO A 79 10.02 -5.86 -6.92
N ASP A 80 10.77 -5.11 -7.74
CA ASP A 80 12.07 -5.54 -8.25
C ASP A 80 13.19 -5.25 -7.23
N ALA A 81 12.99 -4.26 -6.37
CA ALA A 81 13.86 -3.96 -5.25
C ALA A 81 13.07 -3.34 -4.09
N GLY A 82 13.69 -3.35 -2.91
CA GLY A 82 13.08 -2.86 -1.70
C GLY A 82 12.21 -3.91 -1.00
N THR A 83 11.59 -3.50 0.08
CA THR A 83 10.73 -4.34 0.91
C THR A 83 9.37 -3.71 1.11
N ILE A 84 8.36 -4.55 1.29
CA ILE A 84 7.02 -4.13 1.66
C ILE A 84 6.41 -5.13 2.62
N GLU A 85 5.88 -4.62 3.71
CA GLU A 85 5.12 -5.38 4.70
C GLU A 85 3.73 -4.79 4.86
N LEU A 86 2.75 -5.65 4.98
CA LEU A 86 1.36 -5.31 5.22
C LEU A 86 0.90 -6.02 6.48
N LEU A 87 0.53 -5.24 7.49
CA LEU A 87 0.11 -5.76 8.80
C LEU A 87 1.15 -6.73 9.43
N GLY A 88 2.45 -6.44 9.24
CA GLY A 88 3.56 -7.26 9.76
C GLY A 88 3.83 -8.55 8.98
N THR A 89 3.24 -8.74 7.82
CA THR A 89 3.43 -9.90 6.95
C THR A 89 3.66 -9.47 5.51
N SER A 90 3.97 -10.41 4.62
CA SER A 90 4.01 -10.08 3.19
C SER A 90 2.61 -9.73 2.67
N PRO A 91 2.51 -8.88 1.63
CA PRO A 91 1.22 -8.54 1.02
C PRO A 91 0.39 -9.77 0.64
N ASP A 92 1.01 -10.76 0.01
CA ASP A 92 0.35 -12.02 -0.38
C ASP A 92 -0.31 -12.71 0.81
N GLN A 93 0.40 -12.82 1.93
CA GLN A 93 -0.11 -13.45 3.15
C GLN A 93 -1.25 -12.66 3.79
N ALA A 94 -1.15 -11.34 3.81
CA ALA A 94 -2.21 -10.48 4.36
C ALA A 94 -3.50 -10.57 3.54
N VAL A 95 -3.39 -10.62 2.22
CA VAL A 95 -4.52 -10.75 1.30
C VAL A 95 -5.15 -12.14 1.43
N GLN A 96 -4.35 -13.21 1.43
CA GLN A 96 -4.84 -14.59 1.60
C GLN A 96 -5.53 -14.81 2.95
N ALA A 97 -5.07 -14.12 3.98
CA ALA A 97 -5.70 -14.15 5.31
C ALA A 97 -7.00 -13.33 5.40
N GLY A 98 -7.45 -12.70 4.30
CA GLY A 98 -8.66 -11.89 4.27
C GLY A 98 -8.57 -10.59 5.09
N ARG A 99 -7.36 -10.10 5.35
CA ARG A 99 -7.13 -8.90 6.18
C ARG A 99 -7.15 -7.60 5.40
N VAL A 100 -7.38 -7.68 4.08
CA VAL A 100 -7.36 -6.53 3.16
C VAL A 100 -8.66 -6.48 2.38
N GLY A 101 -9.31 -5.33 2.39
CA GLY A 101 -10.45 -5.04 1.54
C GLY A 101 -10.04 -4.09 0.41
N VAL A 102 -10.52 -4.32 -0.79
CA VAL A 102 -10.23 -3.50 -1.97
C VAL A 102 -11.52 -3.13 -2.68
N ILE A 103 -11.62 -1.88 -3.08
CA ILE A 103 -12.67 -1.38 -3.96
C ILE A 103 -11.98 -0.82 -5.21
N PHE A 104 -12.23 -1.44 -6.34
CA PHE A 104 -11.71 -0.95 -7.61
C PHE A 104 -12.56 0.17 -8.19
N GLN A 105 -11.93 1.06 -8.94
CA GLN A 105 -12.60 2.21 -9.55
C GLN A 105 -13.73 1.82 -10.52
N ASP A 106 -13.56 0.71 -11.22
CA ASP A 106 -14.51 0.20 -12.21
C ASP A 106 -15.65 -0.64 -11.62
N GLY A 107 -15.90 -0.48 -10.32
CA GLY A 107 -17.04 -1.10 -9.64
C GLY A 107 -16.89 -2.58 -9.31
N GLY A 108 -15.82 -3.23 -9.72
CA GLY A 108 -15.47 -4.61 -9.34
C GLY A 108 -16.47 -5.70 -9.72
N LEU A 109 -17.48 -5.36 -10.54
CA LEU A 109 -18.40 -6.33 -11.12
C LEU A 109 -17.81 -6.78 -12.46
N LEU A 110 -17.50 -8.04 -12.56
CA LEU A 110 -17.16 -8.66 -13.84
C LEU A 110 -18.45 -8.76 -14.64
N ASP A 111 -18.45 -8.26 -15.86
CA ASP A 111 -19.65 -8.15 -16.72
C ASP A 111 -20.39 -9.50 -16.92
N ASP A 112 -19.67 -10.59 -16.76
CA ASP A 112 -20.19 -11.96 -16.95
C ASP A 112 -20.55 -12.68 -15.64
N PHE A 113 -20.46 -12.01 -14.48
CA PHE A 113 -20.72 -12.60 -13.18
C PHE A 113 -21.94 -12.02 -12.50
N THR A 114 -22.72 -12.87 -11.86
CA THR A 114 -23.80 -12.41 -10.97
C THR A 114 -23.22 -11.80 -9.69
N VAL A 115 -24.01 -10.98 -8.99
CA VAL A 115 -23.60 -10.40 -7.70
C VAL A 115 -23.17 -11.46 -6.70
N GLY A 116 -23.88 -12.60 -6.68
CA GLY A 116 -23.55 -13.73 -5.79
C GLY A 116 -22.21 -14.40 -6.13
N GLU A 117 -21.89 -14.52 -7.40
CA GLU A 117 -20.62 -15.08 -7.87
C GLU A 117 -19.47 -14.11 -7.62
N THR A 118 -19.68 -12.82 -7.88
CA THR A 118 -18.70 -11.77 -7.56
C THR A 118 -18.36 -11.74 -6.07
N LEU A 119 -19.36 -11.82 -5.20
CA LEU A 119 -19.14 -11.88 -3.75
C LEU A 119 -18.39 -13.14 -3.30
N ARG A 120 -18.52 -14.25 -3.99
CA ARG A 120 -17.75 -15.48 -3.70
C ARG A 120 -16.29 -15.40 -4.14
N VAL A 121 -16.01 -14.68 -5.22
CA VAL A 121 -14.65 -14.50 -5.73
C VAL A 121 -13.88 -13.45 -4.91
N VAL A 122 -14.56 -12.41 -4.42
CA VAL A 122 -13.96 -11.31 -3.66
C VAL A 122 -13.97 -11.57 -2.15
N ALA A 123 -14.82 -12.43 -1.67
CA ALA A 123 -14.82 -12.88 -0.28
C ALA A 123 -13.77 -14.00 -0.09
#